data_99b2c7d8210e66e1c8dbc27baa522da4
#
_entry.id   99b2c7d8210e66e1c8dbc27baa522da4
#
_cell.length_a   1.000
_cell.length_b   1.000
_cell.length_c   1.000
_cell.angle_alpha   90.00
_cell.angle_beta   90.00
_cell.angle_gamma   90.00
#
_symmetry.space_group_name_H-M   'P 1'
#
loop_
_entity.id
_entity.type
_entity.pdbx_description
1 polymer ?
#
loop_
_entity_poly.entity_id
_entity_poly.type
_entity_poly.pdbx_seq_one_letter_code
_entity_poly.pdbx_strand_id
1 'polypeptide(L)'
;MTPMNPAALLALYDDTMRRNAHPAGMAPEQLPHLSRYTTSSGSQRFVMWHDFGDSDAALHVDAEMAAVHGHAGVLMWKLYGHDRAHDALRTALLARGFEENDPSTLMVAAVDTVLAALPAAVSGPLAARQLTTVRDLDAYQQIWDDVWPGAPNARYVNDYKSRIDQHDPGILFYAGFAADGEAVTSGYMFHHPGDPIALLCGGTTKAAWRRQHAYTLMLAVRAQAAAKRGASHLAVEASPESQPILARLGFEPLSTLMFYEKHITDTPAAAS
;
A
#
# COMPACT_ATOMS: atom_id res chain seq x y z
N MET A 1 -16.83 -20.01 8.79
CA MET A 1 -17.51 -19.05 7.88
C MET A 1 -17.49 -19.61 6.46
N THR A 2 -18.60 -19.49 5.70
CA THR A 2 -18.59 -19.85 4.26
C THR A 2 -17.61 -18.91 3.55
N PRO A 3 -16.72 -19.41 2.70
CA PRO A 3 -15.79 -18.56 1.96
C PRO A 3 -16.58 -17.59 1.08
N MET A 4 -16.19 -16.32 1.12
CA MET A 4 -16.78 -15.28 0.27
C MET A 4 -16.36 -15.54 -1.18
N ASN A 5 -17.27 -15.35 -2.14
CA ASN A 5 -16.88 -15.52 -3.54
C ASN A 5 -15.95 -14.37 -3.99
N PRO A 6 -15.10 -14.58 -5.01
CA PRO A 6 -14.13 -13.58 -5.44
C PRO A 6 -14.72 -12.21 -5.80
N ALA A 7 -15.90 -12.19 -6.44
CA ALA A 7 -16.54 -10.92 -6.82
C ALA A 7 -17.03 -10.13 -5.59
N ALA A 8 -17.59 -10.81 -4.59
CA ALA A 8 -18.01 -10.15 -3.34
C ALA A 8 -16.79 -9.66 -2.54
N LEU A 9 -15.68 -10.42 -2.55
CA LEU A 9 -14.46 -10.03 -1.88
C LEU A 9 -13.79 -8.83 -2.57
N LEU A 10 -13.83 -8.78 -3.89
CA LEU A 10 -13.34 -7.64 -4.67
C LEU A 10 -14.17 -6.38 -4.41
N ALA A 11 -15.50 -6.50 -4.39
CA ALA A 11 -16.40 -5.39 -4.06
C ALA A 11 -16.17 -4.87 -2.63
N LEU A 12 -15.94 -5.77 -1.67
CA LEU A 12 -15.59 -5.41 -0.29
C LEU A 12 -14.25 -4.65 -0.23
N TYR A 13 -13.26 -5.11 -0.98
CA TYR A 13 -11.96 -4.43 -1.07
C TYR A 13 -12.10 -3.03 -1.67
N ASP A 14 -12.81 -2.90 -2.78
CA ASP A 14 -13.05 -1.62 -3.44
C ASP A 14 -13.76 -0.62 -2.52
N ASP A 15 -14.77 -1.09 -1.81
CA ASP A 15 -15.50 -0.24 -0.88
C ASP A 15 -14.62 0.21 0.31
N THR A 16 -13.92 -0.75 0.95
CA THR A 16 -13.16 -0.49 2.19
C THR A 16 -11.83 0.20 1.94
N MET A 17 -11.08 -0.27 0.92
CA MET A 17 -9.67 0.10 0.74
C MET A 17 -9.44 1.12 -0.38
N ARG A 18 -10.48 1.43 -1.17
CA ARG A 18 -10.36 2.36 -2.30
C ARG A 18 -11.39 3.50 -2.22
N ARG A 19 -12.69 3.18 -2.28
CA ARG A 19 -13.74 4.20 -2.35
C ARG A 19 -13.89 4.95 -1.04
N ASN A 20 -14.00 4.23 0.07
CA ASN A 20 -14.21 4.78 1.41
C ASN A 20 -12.97 4.60 2.31
N ALA A 21 -11.79 4.42 1.74
CA ALA A 21 -10.57 4.30 2.52
C ALA A 21 -10.36 5.54 3.41
N HIS A 22 -9.76 5.31 4.56
CA HIS A 22 -9.33 6.37 5.48
C HIS A 22 -7.82 6.27 5.68
N PRO A 23 -7.02 6.56 4.61
CA PRO A 23 -5.58 6.47 4.73
C PRO A 23 -5.09 7.51 5.71
N ALA A 24 -4.37 7.03 6.68
CA ALA A 24 -3.82 7.82 7.75
C ALA A 24 -2.98 9.01 7.25
N GLY A 25 -3.16 10.18 7.83
CA GLY A 25 -2.44 11.40 7.45
C GLY A 25 -2.75 11.93 6.05
N MET A 26 -3.85 11.51 5.46
CA MET A 26 -4.32 12.02 4.17
C MET A 26 -5.73 12.58 4.30
N ALA A 27 -6.01 13.67 3.59
CA ALA A 27 -7.35 14.21 3.47
C ALA A 27 -8.11 13.45 2.39
N PRO A 28 -9.21 12.77 2.74
CA PRO A 28 -10.07 12.14 1.75
C PRO A 28 -10.92 13.18 1.03
N GLU A 29 -11.08 12.99 -0.26
CA GLU A 29 -11.99 13.79 -1.08
C GLU A 29 -12.79 12.83 -1.97
N GLN A 30 -14.07 12.69 -1.65
CA GLN A 30 -15.00 11.83 -2.39
C GLN A 30 -15.81 12.68 -3.37
N LEU A 31 -15.61 12.43 -4.65
CA LEU A 31 -16.37 13.01 -5.74
C LEU A 31 -17.36 11.96 -6.28
N PRO A 32 -18.38 12.34 -7.05
CA PRO A 32 -19.39 11.39 -7.55
C PRO A 32 -18.82 10.17 -8.29
N HIS A 33 -17.71 10.36 -9.01
CA HIS A 33 -17.10 9.33 -9.85
C HIS A 33 -15.63 9.03 -9.54
N LEU A 34 -15.11 9.55 -8.40
CA LEU A 34 -13.69 9.44 -8.09
C LEU A 34 -13.45 9.65 -6.60
N SER A 35 -12.58 8.82 -6.02
CA SER A 35 -12.05 9.03 -4.66
C SER A 35 -10.56 9.30 -4.74
N ARG A 36 -10.14 10.40 -4.13
CA ARG A 36 -8.73 10.81 -4.06
C ARG A 36 -8.33 11.19 -2.65
N TYR A 37 -7.04 11.12 -2.39
CA TYR A 37 -6.44 11.38 -1.09
C TYR A 37 -5.20 12.24 -1.28
N THR A 38 -5.08 13.27 -0.47
CA THR A 38 -3.94 14.19 -0.53
C THR A 38 -3.22 14.16 0.81
N THR A 39 -1.88 14.02 0.80
CA THR A 39 -1.08 14.13 2.02
C THR A 39 -1.24 15.51 2.66
N SER A 40 -1.06 15.60 3.98
CA SER A 40 -1.17 16.87 4.72
C SER A 40 -0.20 17.96 4.21
N SER A 41 0.93 17.54 3.63
CA SER A 41 1.88 18.46 2.97
C SER A 41 1.43 18.92 1.58
N GLY A 42 0.38 18.32 1.01
CA GLY A 42 -0.02 18.52 -0.38
C GLY A 42 0.92 17.91 -1.43
N SER A 43 2.02 17.30 -0.99
CA SER A 43 3.09 16.84 -1.89
C SER A 43 2.78 15.57 -2.64
N GLN A 44 1.75 14.82 -2.23
CA GLN A 44 1.31 13.61 -2.90
C GLN A 44 -0.22 13.59 -2.97
N ARG A 45 -0.73 13.27 -4.14
CA ARG A 45 -2.15 13.05 -4.39
C ARG A 45 -2.34 11.69 -5.05
N PHE A 46 -3.29 10.92 -4.51
CA PHE A 46 -3.59 9.57 -4.97
C PHE A 46 -5.04 9.49 -5.43
N VAL A 47 -5.28 9.09 -6.69
CA VAL A 47 -6.59 8.65 -7.14
C VAL A 47 -6.67 7.15 -6.91
N MET A 48 -7.52 6.75 -5.98
CA MET A 48 -7.60 5.36 -5.50
C MET A 48 -8.77 4.59 -6.10
N TRP A 49 -9.83 5.28 -6.48
CA TRP A 49 -11.04 4.69 -7.04
C TRP A 49 -11.67 5.62 -8.06
N HIS A 50 -12.30 5.05 -9.08
CA HIS A 50 -13.09 5.78 -10.05
C HIS A 50 -14.24 4.92 -10.59
N ASP A 51 -15.30 5.58 -11.07
CA ASP A 51 -16.46 4.98 -11.73
C ASP A 51 -16.99 5.93 -12.82
N PHE A 52 -16.24 6.08 -13.90
CA PHE A 52 -16.62 6.84 -15.08
C PHE A 52 -16.50 5.96 -16.34
N GLY A 53 -17.11 6.40 -17.46
CA GLY A 53 -17.03 5.70 -18.74
C GLY A 53 -15.80 6.06 -19.57
N ASP A 54 -15.56 5.30 -20.62
CA ASP A 54 -14.39 5.46 -21.51
C ASP A 54 -14.28 6.88 -22.12
N SER A 55 -15.41 7.50 -22.47
CA SER A 55 -15.48 8.85 -23.03
C SER A 55 -14.97 9.93 -22.06
N ASP A 56 -15.00 9.67 -20.77
CA ASP A 56 -14.72 10.67 -19.73
C ASP A 56 -13.32 10.55 -19.14
N ALA A 57 -12.61 9.45 -19.44
CA ALA A 57 -11.30 9.15 -18.89
C ALA A 57 -10.29 10.31 -19.09
N ALA A 58 -10.21 10.83 -20.32
CA ALA A 58 -9.31 11.94 -20.62
C ALA A 58 -9.65 13.23 -19.86
N LEU A 59 -10.94 13.54 -19.71
CA LEU A 59 -11.41 14.72 -19.00
C LEU A 59 -11.09 14.64 -17.50
N HIS A 60 -11.25 13.47 -16.89
CA HIS A 60 -10.92 13.26 -15.48
C HIS A 60 -9.42 13.36 -15.22
N VAL A 61 -8.57 12.82 -16.10
CA VAL A 61 -7.10 12.97 -15.94
C VAL A 61 -6.71 14.44 -16.07
N ASP A 62 -7.27 15.20 -17.03
CA ASP A 62 -7.01 16.62 -17.19
C ASP A 62 -7.46 17.44 -15.97
N ALA A 63 -8.61 17.11 -15.40
CA ALA A 63 -9.13 17.76 -14.21
C ALA A 63 -8.22 17.53 -12.99
N GLU A 64 -7.71 16.30 -12.79
CA GLU A 64 -6.79 15.98 -11.70
C GLU A 64 -5.42 16.68 -11.89
N MET A 65 -4.93 16.75 -13.12
CA MET A 65 -3.71 17.49 -13.43
C MET A 65 -3.87 18.99 -13.18
N ALA A 66 -5.00 19.57 -13.58
CA ALA A 66 -5.30 20.99 -13.34
C ALA A 66 -5.40 21.30 -11.84
N ALA A 67 -5.95 20.38 -11.03
CA ALA A 67 -6.10 20.56 -9.59
C ALA A 67 -4.77 20.53 -8.82
N VAL A 68 -3.68 20.01 -9.41
CA VAL A 68 -2.32 20.02 -8.83
C VAL A 68 -1.39 21.04 -9.52
N HIS A 69 -1.90 21.80 -10.50
CA HIS A 69 -1.10 22.79 -11.20
C HIS A 69 -0.56 23.87 -10.24
N GLY A 70 0.74 24.17 -10.34
CA GLY A 70 1.41 25.12 -9.44
C GLY A 70 1.76 24.58 -8.06
N HIS A 71 1.60 23.28 -7.82
CA HIS A 71 1.99 22.63 -6.57
C HIS A 71 2.96 21.50 -6.88
N ALA A 72 4.25 21.69 -6.55
CA ALA A 72 5.24 20.63 -6.70
C ALA A 72 4.84 19.38 -5.92
N GLY A 73 4.94 18.23 -6.55
CA GLY A 73 4.56 16.99 -5.89
C GLY A 73 4.42 15.80 -6.86
N VAL A 74 3.71 14.79 -6.43
CA VAL A 74 3.43 13.59 -7.24
C VAL A 74 1.92 13.36 -7.29
N LEU A 75 1.41 13.22 -8.51
CA LEU A 75 0.06 12.74 -8.77
C LEU A 75 0.16 11.25 -9.14
N MET A 76 -0.52 10.42 -8.37
CA MET A 76 -0.54 8.97 -8.54
C MET A 76 -1.95 8.50 -8.85
N TRP A 77 -2.05 7.51 -9.75
CA TRP A 77 -3.31 6.83 -10.05
C TRP A 77 -3.13 5.34 -9.89
N LYS A 78 -3.98 4.72 -9.08
CA LYS A 78 -4.07 3.26 -8.97
C LYS A 78 -5.12 2.75 -9.94
N LEU A 79 -4.71 1.94 -10.89
CA LEU A 79 -5.58 1.35 -11.90
C LEU A 79 -5.59 -0.17 -11.75
N TYR A 80 -6.77 -0.71 -11.49
CA TYR A 80 -6.96 -2.15 -11.35
C TYR A 80 -7.55 -2.75 -12.63
N GLY A 81 -7.21 -4.00 -12.93
CA GLY A 81 -7.67 -4.68 -14.16
C GLY A 81 -9.19 -4.86 -14.25
N HIS A 82 -9.92 -4.73 -13.14
CA HIS A 82 -11.39 -4.80 -13.10
C HIS A 82 -12.06 -3.41 -13.12
N ASP A 83 -11.29 -2.33 -13.14
CA ASP A 83 -11.84 -0.98 -13.16
C ASP A 83 -12.56 -0.70 -14.48
N ARG A 84 -13.63 0.08 -14.41
CA ARG A 84 -14.29 0.61 -15.59
C ARG A 84 -13.33 1.54 -16.34
N ALA A 85 -13.52 1.62 -17.65
CA ALA A 85 -12.70 2.44 -18.54
C ALA A 85 -11.18 2.16 -18.44
N HIS A 86 -10.78 0.94 -18.01
CA HIS A 86 -9.37 0.59 -17.75
C HIS A 86 -8.45 0.98 -18.93
N ASP A 87 -8.74 0.55 -20.15
CA ASP A 87 -7.85 0.78 -21.30
C ASP A 87 -7.89 2.25 -21.77
N ALA A 88 -9.06 2.89 -21.71
CA ALA A 88 -9.20 4.31 -22.04
C ALA A 88 -8.45 5.19 -21.03
N LEU A 89 -8.55 4.86 -19.74
CA LEU A 89 -7.84 5.57 -18.70
C LEU A 89 -6.33 5.35 -18.79
N ARG A 90 -5.88 4.12 -18.99
CA ARG A 90 -4.48 3.81 -19.24
C ARG A 90 -3.92 4.65 -20.40
N THR A 91 -4.62 4.68 -21.50
CA THR A 91 -4.24 5.47 -22.68
C THR A 91 -4.18 6.96 -22.36
N ALA A 92 -5.17 7.48 -21.63
CA ALA A 92 -5.23 8.88 -21.24
C ALA A 92 -4.09 9.29 -20.31
N LEU A 93 -3.72 8.45 -19.33
CA LEU A 93 -2.61 8.66 -18.41
C LEU A 93 -1.27 8.72 -19.15
N LEU A 94 -0.98 7.71 -19.98
CA LEU A 94 0.27 7.65 -20.74
C LEU A 94 0.41 8.83 -21.72
N ALA A 95 -0.67 9.21 -22.40
CA ALA A 95 -0.67 10.36 -23.31
C ALA A 95 -0.37 11.69 -22.60
N ARG A 96 -0.54 11.75 -21.27
CA ARG A 96 -0.26 12.93 -20.43
C ARG A 96 1.07 12.83 -19.66
N GLY A 97 1.88 11.83 -20.01
CA GLY A 97 3.23 11.65 -19.46
C GLY A 97 3.24 11.13 -18.02
N PHE A 98 2.24 10.33 -17.65
CA PHE A 98 2.37 9.46 -16.48
C PHE A 98 3.29 8.29 -16.82
N GLU A 99 4.07 7.86 -15.85
CA GLU A 99 4.96 6.71 -15.93
C GLU A 99 4.29 5.50 -15.27
N GLU A 100 4.39 4.34 -15.91
CA GLU A 100 3.94 3.07 -15.33
C GLU A 100 5.03 2.54 -14.39
N ASN A 101 4.62 2.14 -13.18
CA ASN A 101 5.49 1.44 -12.25
C ASN A 101 5.43 -0.08 -12.50
N ASP A 102 6.15 -0.86 -11.67
CA ASP A 102 6.12 -2.32 -11.78
C ASP A 102 4.70 -2.88 -11.52
N PRO A 103 4.25 -3.87 -12.32
CA PRO A 103 2.94 -4.46 -12.16
C PRO A 103 2.84 -5.23 -10.84
N SER A 104 1.68 -5.14 -10.21
CA SER A 104 1.33 -5.88 -9.01
C SER A 104 0.03 -6.66 -9.19
N THR A 105 -0.24 -7.55 -8.27
CA THR A 105 -1.50 -8.30 -8.22
C THR A 105 -2.13 -8.10 -6.84
N LEU A 106 -3.38 -7.67 -6.81
CA LEU A 106 -4.18 -7.70 -5.60
C LEU A 106 -4.45 -9.16 -5.23
N MET A 107 -3.93 -9.58 -4.09
CA MET A 107 -4.16 -10.90 -3.51
C MET A 107 -4.83 -10.76 -2.15
N VAL A 108 -5.82 -11.61 -1.89
CA VAL A 108 -6.58 -11.57 -0.63
C VAL A 108 -6.72 -12.98 -0.05
N ALA A 109 -6.68 -13.07 1.28
CA ALA A 109 -6.92 -14.30 2.02
C ALA A 109 -7.73 -14.06 3.28
N ALA A 110 -8.49 -15.06 3.74
CA ALA A 110 -9.06 -15.03 5.08
C ALA A 110 -7.93 -15.08 6.13
N VAL A 111 -8.04 -14.28 7.18
CA VAL A 111 -7.04 -14.23 8.28
C VAL A 111 -6.79 -15.62 8.86
N ASP A 112 -7.86 -16.38 9.15
CA ASP A 112 -7.75 -17.72 9.73
C ASP A 112 -7.01 -18.70 8.80
N THR A 113 -7.22 -18.60 7.48
CA THR A 113 -6.50 -19.41 6.48
C THR A 113 -5.01 -19.14 6.53
N VAL A 114 -4.63 -17.87 6.55
CA VAL A 114 -3.21 -17.48 6.62
C VAL A 114 -2.58 -17.93 7.94
N LEU A 115 -3.25 -17.71 9.06
CA LEU A 115 -2.75 -18.14 10.37
C LEU A 115 -2.59 -19.66 10.48
N ALA A 116 -3.50 -20.44 9.88
CA ALA A 116 -3.42 -21.89 9.84
C ALA A 116 -2.28 -22.41 8.93
N ALA A 117 -1.98 -21.68 7.85
CA ALA A 117 -0.90 -22.02 6.92
C ALA A 117 0.49 -21.62 7.42
N LEU A 118 0.56 -20.65 8.34
CA LEU A 118 1.81 -20.23 8.95
C LEU A 118 2.32 -21.26 9.96
N PRO A 119 3.64 -21.47 10.08
CA PRO A 119 4.19 -22.33 11.11
C PRO A 119 3.81 -21.81 12.50
N ALA A 120 3.50 -22.73 13.43
CA ALA A 120 3.06 -22.39 14.80
C ALA A 120 4.09 -21.51 15.56
N ALA A 121 5.36 -21.65 15.22
CA ALA A 121 6.42 -20.72 15.58
C ALA A 121 7.30 -20.50 14.36
N VAL A 122 7.55 -19.25 13.99
CA VAL A 122 8.59 -18.93 13.01
C VAL A 122 9.92 -19.15 13.74
N SER A 123 10.45 -20.38 13.62
CA SER A 123 11.73 -20.75 14.23
C SER A 123 12.85 -20.03 13.49
N GLY A 124 13.74 -19.39 14.22
CA GLY A 124 14.89 -18.73 13.60
C GLY A 124 15.51 -17.70 14.55
N PRO A 125 16.64 -17.10 14.12
CA PRO A 125 17.36 -16.11 14.93
C PRO A 125 16.67 -14.72 14.92
N LEU A 126 15.50 -14.60 14.32
CA LEU A 126 14.81 -13.32 14.15
C LEU A 126 13.66 -13.16 15.16
N ALA A 127 13.57 -11.99 15.75
CA ALA A 127 12.42 -11.57 16.54
C ALA A 127 11.75 -10.35 15.88
N ALA A 128 10.43 -10.34 15.78
CA ALA A 128 9.70 -9.21 15.21
C ALA A 128 8.85 -8.52 16.28
N ARG A 129 8.76 -7.18 16.19
CA ARG A 129 7.92 -6.37 17.08
C ARG A 129 7.26 -5.22 16.32
N GLN A 130 6.20 -4.70 16.90
CA GLN A 130 5.60 -3.44 16.46
C GLN A 130 6.54 -2.28 16.83
N LEU A 131 6.61 -1.30 15.94
CA LEU A 131 7.31 -0.03 16.15
C LEU A 131 6.26 1.00 16.58
N THR A 132 6.46 1.60 17.74
CA THR A 132 5.44 2.46 18.38
C THR A 132 5.95 3.86 18.68
N THR A 133 7.23 4.13 18.46
CA THR A 133 7.85 5.44 18.67
C THR A 133 8.50 5.96 17.41
N VAL A 134 8.63 7.28 17.31
CA VAL A 134 9.34 7.94 16.20
C VAL A 134 10.77 7.40 16.07
N ARG A 135 11.45 7.14 17.18
CA ARG A 135 12.82 6.58 17.20
C ARG A 135 12.87 5.16 16.64
N ASP A 136 11.83 4.36 16.82
CA ASP A 136 11.79 3.00 16.26
C ASP A 136 11.89 3.01 14.74
N LEU A 137 11.40 4.06 14.07
CA LEU A 137 11.45 4.18 12.61
C LEU A 137 12.86 4.46 12.06
N ASP A 138 13.84 4.73 12.91
CA ASP A 138 15.25 4.80 12.47
C ASP A 138 15.72 3.42 11.98
N ALA A 139 15.28 2.33 12.64
CA ALA A 139 15.50 0.96 12.16
C ALA A 139 14.82 0.70 10.80
N TYR A 140 13.63 1.25 10.61
CA TYR A 140 12.90 1.15 9.35
C TYR A 140 13.67 1.86 8.22
N GLN A 141 14.17 3.07 8.48
CA GLN A 141 15.01 3.85 7.57
C GLN A 141 16.24 3.05 7.14
N GLN A 142 16.97 2.46 8.11
CA GLN A 142 18.18 1.67 7.82
C GLN A 142 17.91 0.48 6.90
N ILE A 143 16.78 -0.24 7.08
CA ILE A 143 16.41 -1.35 6.20
C ILE A 143 16.15 -0.85 4.77
N TRP A 144 15.45 0.26 4.63
CA TRP A 144 15.11 0.82 3.33
C TRP A 144 16.31 1.37 2.59
N ASP A 145 17.22 2.06 3.29
CA ASP A 145 18.46 2.58 2.70
C ASP A 145 19.37 1.47 2.19
N ASP A 146 19.37 0.32 2.87
CA ASP A 146 20.14 -0.86 2.50
C ASP A 146 19.55 -1.59 1.28
N VAL A 147 18.21 -1.63 1.17
CA VAL A 147 17.51 -2.36 0.09
C VAL A 147 17.34 -1.50 -1.16
N TRP A 148 17.12 -0.20 -0.99
CA TRP A 148 16.94 0.76 -2.07
C TRP A 148 17.90 1.96 -1.92
N PRO A 149 19.19 1.74 -2.14
CA PRO A 149 20.18 2.81 -2.02
C PRO A 149 19.89 3.92 -3.05
N GLY A 150 19.90 5.17 -2.58
CA GLY A 150 19.65 6.33 -3.44
C GLY A 150 18.17 6.68 -3.68
N ALA A 151 17.24 5.87 -3.21
CA ALA A 151 15.83 6.21 -3.21
C ALA A 151 15.51 7.30 -2.15
N PRO A 152 14.42 8.09 -2.30
CA PRO A 152 14.05 9.14 -1.35
C PRO A 152 13.42 8.57 -0.06
N ASN A 153 14.04 7.54 0.52
CA ASN A 153 13.51 6.77 1.65
C ASN A 153 13.22 7.66 2.87
N ALA A 154 14.08 8.63 3.15
CA ALA A 154 13.91 9.56 4.26
C ALA A 154 12.59 10.34 4.18
N ARG A 155 12.12 10.69 2.99
CA ARG A 155 10.85 11.39 2.80
C ARG A 155 9.67 10.54 3.27
N TYR A 156 9.63 9.26 2.85
CA TYR A 156 8.56 8.35 3.26
C TYR A 156 8.61 8.03 4.76
N VAL A 157 9.81 7.80 5.29
CA VAL A 157 9.98 7.52 6.72
C VAL A 157 9.62 8.74 7.58
N ASN A 158 9.90 9.96 7.14
CA ASN A 158 9.47 11.17 7.85
C ASN A 158 7.95 11.32 7.88
N ASP A 159 7.25 10.99 6.79
CA ASP A 159 5.80 10.93 6.79
C ASP A 159 5.29 9.87 7.79
N TYR A 160 5.90 8.70 7.84
CA TYR A 160 5.58 7.64 8.81
C TYR A 160 5.86 8.06 10.27
N LYS A 161 6.95 8.79 10.51
CA LYS A 161 7.26 9.36 11.84
C LYS A 161 6.16 10.32 12.30
N SER A 162 5.70 11.18 11.40
CA SER A 162 4.58 12.09 11.69
C SER A 162 3.30 11.34 12.08
N ARG A 163 2.99 10.21 11.44
CA ARG A 163 1.80 9.40 11.75
C ARG A 163 1.90 8.72 13.11
N ILE A 164 3.07 8.21 13.47
CA ILE A 164 3.31 7.67 14.83
C ILE A 164 3.14 8.77 15.88
N ASP A 165 3.70 9.94 15.66
CA ASP A 165 3.59 11.08 16.57
C ASP A 165 2.14 11.53 16.76
N GLN A 166 1.35 11.49 15.71
CA GLN A 166 -0.09 11.79 15.74
C GLN A 166 -0.95 10.64 16.32
N HIS A 167 -0.34 9.53 16.75
CA HIS A 167 -1.04 8.36 17.28
C HIS A 167 -2.11 7.81 16.33
N ASP A 168 -1.81 7.79 15.03
CA ASP A 168 -2.74 7.31 14.03
C ASP A 168 -3.09 5.83 14.23
N PRO A 169 -4.34 5.48 14.52
CA PRO A 169 -4.73 4.10 14.78
C PRO A 169 -4.81 3.24 13.51
N GLY A 170 -4.82 3.86 12.33
CA GLY A 170 -5.04 3.19 11.04
C GLY A 170 -3.77 2.63 10.40
N ILE A 171 -2.58 2.94 10.95
CA ILE A 171 -1.32 2.41 10.43
C ILE A 171 -0.46 1.80 11.53
N LEU A 172 0.08 0.61 11.29
CA LEU A 172 0.94 -0.09 12.24
C LEU A 172 2.24 -0.51 11.54
N PHE A 173 3.35 -0.16 12.13
CA PHE A 173 4.70 -0.48 11.62
C PHE A 173 5.32 -1.63 12.39
N TYR A 174 6.06 -2.49 11.69
CA TYR A 174 6.73 -3.65 12.25
C TYR A 174 8.14 -3.77 11.69
N ALA A 175 9.07 -4.25 12.53
CA ALA A 175 10.39 -4.67 12.08
C ALA A 175 10.79 -5.99 12.72
N GLY A 176 11.61 -6.75 12.01
CA GLY A 176 12.28 -7.94 12.49
C GLY A 176 13.75 -7.67 12.72
N PHE A 177 14.26 -8.19 13.82
CA PHE A 177 15.60 -7.97 14.31
C PHE A 177 16.36 -9.29 14.46
N ALA A 178 17.63 -9.30 14.12
CA ALA A 178 18.55 -10.38 14.38
C ALA A 178 18.94 -10.41 15.88
N ALA A 179 19.61 -11.46 16.32
CA ALA A 179 19.98 -11.65 17.71
C ALA A 179 20.94 -10.59 18.26
N ASP A 180 21.73 -9.96 17.40
CA ASP A 180 22.62 -8.84 17.72
C ASP A 180 21.93 -7.47 17.73
N GLY A 181 20.62 -7.44 17.42
CA GLY A 181 19.82 -6.23 17.37
C GLY A 181 19.79 -5.54 16.00
N GLU A 182 20.44 -6.10 14.97
CA GLU A 182 20.34 -5.56 13.62
C GLU A 182 18.90 -5.64 13.10
N ALA A 183 18.36 -4.53 12.59
CA ALA A 183 17.07 -4.50 11.91
C ALA A 183 17.22 -5.02 10.47
N VAL A 184 16.51 -6.11 10.13
CA VAL A 184 16.76 -6.88 8.89
C VAL A 184 15.56 -7.00 7.95
N THR A 185 14.35 -6.82 8.48
CA THR A 185 13.11 -6.87 7.69
C THR A 185 12.09 -5.91 8.27
N SER A 186 11.25 -5.35 7.42
CA SER A 186 10.20 -4.41 7.81
C SER A 186 8.92 -4.63 7.05
N GLY A 187 7.85 -4.03 7.52
CA GLY A 187 6.56 -3.97 6.86
C GLY A 187 5.58 -3.16 7.68
N TYR A 188 4.54 -2.65 7.04
CA TYR A 188 3.46 -1.97 7.72
C TYR A 188 2.10 -2.54 7.31
N MET A 189 1.06 -2.11 8.00
CA MET A 189 -0.30 -2.54 7.76
C MET A 189 -1.23 -1.34 7.90
N PHE A 190 -2.10 -1.15 6.93
CA PHE A 190 -3.26 -0.27 7.06
C PHE A 190 -4.45 -1.07 7.57
N HIS A 191 -5.02 -0.65 8.69
CA HIS A 191 -6.22 -1.24 9.25
C HIS A 191 -6.83 -0.37 10.35
N HIS A 192 -7.99 0.20 10.12
CA HIS A 192 -8.74 0.83 11.20
C HIS A 192 -9.52 -0.24 12.00
N PRO A 193 -9.65 -0.08 13.33
CA PRO A 193 -10.42 -1.01 14.14
C PRO A 193 -11.87 -1.15 13.64
N GLY A 194 -12.28 -2.39 13.36
CA GLY A 194 -13.61 -2.68 12.82
C GLY A 194 -13.66 -2.83 11.29
N ASP A 195 -12.63 -2.46 10.56
CA ASP A 195 -12.58 -2.73 9.13
C ASP A 195 -12.46 -4.24 8.87
N PRO A 196 -13.16 -4.77 7.86
CA PRO A 196 -13.10 -6.20 7.55
C PRO A 196 -11.78 -6.61 6.88
N ILE A 197 -11.03 -5.66 6.29
CA ILE A 197 -9.81 -5.93 5.55
C ILE A 197 -8.62 -5.18 6.18
N ALA A 198 -7.50 -5.88 6.35
CA ALA A 198 -6.20 -5.28 6.66
C ALA A 198 -5.29 -5.36 5.42
N LEU A 199 -4.78 -4.22 4.95
CA LEU A 199 -3.86 -4.15 3.81
C LEU A 199 -2.41 -4.19 4.31
N LEU A 200 -1.68 -5.22 3.92
CA LEU A 200 -0.27 -5.43 4.29
C LEU A 200 0.65 -4.83 3.22
N CYS A 201 1.48 -3.88 3.61
CA CYS A 201 2.33 -3.09 2.72
C CYS A 201 3.80 -3.14 3.12
N GLY A 202 4.67 -2.71 2.20
CA GLY A 202 6.08 -2.41 2.45
C GLY A 202 6.91 -3.58 2.99
N GLY A 203 6.55 -4.80 2.65
CA GLY A 203 7.30 -6.00 3.04
C GLY A 203 8.70 -6.01 2.41
N THR A 204 9.72 -5.67 3.18
CA THR A 204 11.10 -5.48 2.74
C THR A 204 12.04 -6.29 3.58
N THR A 205 13.03 -6.95 2.95
CA THR A 205 14.04 -7.76 3.66
C THR A 205 15.41 -7.54 3.04
N LYS A 206 16.40 -7.23 3.86
CA LYS A 206 17.81 -7.11 3.45
C LYS A 206 18.28 -8.37 2.73
N ALA A 207 19.10 -8.22 1.70
CA ALA A 207 19.51 -9.32 0.82
C ALA A 207 20.12 -10.52 1.58
N ALA A 208 20.96 -10.25 2.58
CA ALA A 208 21.60 -11.27 3.41
C ALA A 208 20.61 -12.11 4.23
N TRP A 209 19.41 -11.59 4.49
CA TRP A 209 18.37 -12.21 5.31
C TRP A 209 17.21 -12.81 4.52
N ARG A 210 17.26 -12.74 3.19
CA ARG A 210 16.28 -13.40 2.31
C ARG A 210 16.39 -14.91 2.42
N ARG A 211 15.30 -15.62 2.19
CA ARG A 211 15.21 -17.09 2.28
C ARG A 211 15.48 -17.68 3.67
N GLN A 212 15.46 -16.84 4.71
CA GLN A 212 15.63 -17.19 6.13
C GLN A 212 14.36 -16.92 6.94
N HIS A 213 13.20 -17.11 6.34
CA HIS A 213 11.87 -16.91 6.94
C HIS A 213 11.53 -15.49 7.41
N ALA A 214 12.37 -14.48 7.12
CA ALA A 214 12.11 -13.10 7.51
C ALA A 214 10.76 -12.56 6.98
N TYR A 215 10.45 -12.82 5.71
CA TYR A 215 9.17 -12.45 5.12
C TYR A 215 7.99 -13.16 5.79
N THR A 216 8.12 -14.46 6.07
CA THR A 216 7.10 -15.26 6.77
C THR A 216 6.86 -14.74 8.19
N LEU A 217 7.92 -14.36 8.90
CA LEU A 217 7.84 -13.74 10.23
C LEU A 217 7.07 -12.41 10.16
N MET A 218 7.41 -11.55 9.20
CA MET A 218 6.71 -10.28 9.01
C MET A 218 5.23 -10.46 8.66
N LEU A 219 4.90 -11.48 7.87
CA LEU A 219 3.51 -11.81 7.57
C LEU A 219 2.78 -12.31 8.81
N ALA A 220 3.40 -13.20 9.59
CA ALA A 220 2.82 -13.78 10.79
C ALA A 220 2.44 -12.73 11.85
N VAL A 221 3.36 -11.82 12.17
CA VAL A 221 3.08 -10.78 13.20
C VAL A 221 1.99 -9.81 12.75
N ARG A 222 1.92 -9.47 11.46
CA ARG A 222 0.88 -8.60 10.93
C ARG A 222 -0.48 -9.31 10.85
N ALA A 223 -0.51 -10.58 10.43
CA ALA A 223 -1.74 -11.39 10.41
C ALA A 223 -2.32 -11.56 11.82
N GLN A 224 -1.48 -11.84 12.83
CA GLN A 224 -1.90 -11.92 14.23
C GLN A 224 -2.44 -10.57 14.74
N ALA A 225 -1.81 -9.48 14.37
CA ALA A 225 -2.26 -8.14 14.75
C ALA A 225 -3.60 -7.79 14.08
N ALA A 226 -3.77 -8.12 12.80
CA ALA A 226 -5.02 -7.94 12.06
C ALA A 226 -6.17 -8.75 12.71
N ALA A 227 -5.93 -10.02 13.05
CA ALA A 227 -6.90 -10.86 13.77
C ALA A 227 -7.34 -10.24 15.10
N LYS A 228 -6.37 -9.78 15.92
CA LYS A 228 -6.67 -9.12 17.21
C LYS A 228 -7.47 -7.83 17.06
N ARG A 229 -7.37 -7.17 15.93
CA ARG A 229 -8.09 -5.93 15.61
C ARG A 229 -9.43 -6.17 14.90
N GLY A 230 -9.80 -7.44 14.66
CA GLY A 230 -11.10 -7.82 14.11
C GLY A 230 -11.15 -7.90 12.57
N ALA A 231 -10.02 -7.81 11.87
CA ALA A 231 -10.00 -8.05 10.44
C ALA A 231 -10.38 -9.51 10.13
N SER A 232 -11.23 -9.71 9.15
CA SER A 232 -11.59 -11.04 8.63
C SER A 232 -10.70 -11.46 7.44
N HIS A 233 -10.14 -10.50 6.72
CA HIS A 233 -9.32 -10.73 5.53
C HIS A 233 -8.03 -9.91 5.57
N LEU A 234 -6.99 -10.45 4.93
CA LEU A 234 -5.74 -9.77 4.63
C LEU A 234 -5.69 -9.51 3.13
N ALA A 235 -5.27 -8.31 2.74
CA ALA A 235 -4.99 -7.96 1.36
C ALA A 235 -3.51 -7.60 1.18
N VAL A 236 -2.96 -7.91 0.02
CA VAL A 236 -1.58 -7.53 -0.39
C VAL A 236 -1.61 -7.13 -1.86
N GLU A 237 -1.01 -6.00 -2.18
CA GLU A 237 -0.66 -5.63 -3.55
C GLU A 237 0.71 -6.25 -3.84
N ALA A 238 0.69 -7.46 -4.36
CA ALA A 238 1.83 -8.37 -4.42
C ALA A 238 2.68 -8.15 -5.67
N SER A 239 3.99 -7.95 -5.49
CA SER A 239 4.94 -8.04 -6.60
C SER A 239 5.03 -9.47 -7.15
N PRO A 240 5.52 -9.66 -8.39
CA PRO A 240 5.71 -10.99 -8.97
C PRO A 240 6.52 -11.95 -8.07
N GLU A 241 7.49 -11.44 -7.31
CA GLU A 241 8.32 -12.26 -6.42
C GLU A 241 7.55 -12.72 -5.16
N SER A 242 6.63 -11.92 -4.66
CA SER A 242 5.86 -12.24 -3.45
C SER A 242 4.64 -13.11 -3.72
N GLN A 243 4.07 -13.07 -4.93
CA GLN A 243 2.87 -13.85 -5.31
C GLN A 243 2.99 -15.35 -5.02
N PRO A 244 4.09 -16.06 -5.40
CA PRO A 244 4.19 -17.50 -5.13
C PRO A 244 4.27 -17.83 -3.64
N ILE A 245 4.79 -16.92 -2.82
CA ILE A 245 4.87 -17.10 -1.37
C ILE A 245 3.47 -16.95 -0.76
N LEU A 246 2.76 -15.90 -1.15
CA LEU A 246 1.41 -15.59 -0.69
C LEU A 246 0.40 -16.67 -1.11
N ALA A 247 0.49 -17.17 -2.34
CA ALA A 247 -0.38 -18.25 -2.83
C ALA A 247 -0.27 -19.51 -1.97
N ARG A 248 0.94 -19.89 -1.53
CA ARG A 248 1.16 -21.04 -0.62
C ARG A 248 0.55 -20.82 0.78
N LEU A 249 0.29 -19.59 1.14
CA LEU A 249 -0.32 -19.20 2.42
C LEU A 249 -1.83 -18.94 2.29
N GLY A 250 -2.41 -19.30 1.14
CA GLY A 250 -3.85 -19.23 0.91
C GLY A 250 -4.36 -17.90 0.37
N PHE A 251 -3.48 -17.01 -0.08
CA PHE A 251 -3.90 -15.80 -0.78
C PHE A 251 -4.30 -16.15 -2.22
N GLU A 252 -5.43 -15.62 -2.64
CA GLU A 252 -5.97 -15.77 -3.99
C GLU A 252 -5.83 -14.47 -4.78
N PRO A 253 -5.41 -14.50 -6.06
CA PRO A 253 -5.34 -13.32 -6.90
C PRO A 253 -6.75 -12.87 -7.28
N LEU A 254 -7.05 -11.59 -7.11
CA LEU A 254 -8.36 -11.00 -7.44
C LEU A 254 -8.30 -10.07 -8.64
N SER A 255 -7.24 -9.29 -8.78
CA SER A 255 -7.10 -8.33 -9.88
C SER A 255 -5.63 -7.98 -10.11
N THR A 256 -5.29 -7.62 -11.34
CA THR A 256 -4.04 -6.92 -11.62
C THR A 256 -4.12 -5.48 -11.12
N LEU A 257 -2.97 -4.88 -10.85
CA LEU A 257 -2.84 -3.49 -10.41
C LEU A 257 -1.63 -2.85 -11.07
N MET A 258 -1.82 -1.63 -11.56
CA MET A 258 -0.76 -0.76 -12.04
C MET A 258 -0.83 0.60 -11.35
N PHE A 259 0.31 1.10 -10.91
CA PHE A 259 0.45 2.48 -10.48
C PHE A 259 0.93 3.32 -11.66
N TYR A 260 0.30 4.46 -11.82
CA TYR A 260 0.71 5.50 -12.75
C TYR A 260 1.11 6.72 -11.93
N GLU A 261 2.30 7.24 -12.14
CA GLU A 261 2.74 8.43 -11.42
C GLU A 261 3.24 9.52 -12.35
N LYS A 262 3.02 10.75 -11.94
CA LYS A 262 3.51 11.94 -12.63
C LYS A 262 4.08 12.91 -11.61
N HIS A 263 5.35 13.26 -11.79
CA HIS A 263 5.99 14.32 -11.05
C HIS A 263 5.53 15.68 -11.58
N ILE A 264 4.95 16.48 -10.68
CA ILE A 264 4.54 17.86 -10.96
C ILE A 264 5.65 18.78 -10.45
N THR A 265 6.22 19.55 -11.35
CA THR A 265 7.21 20.58 -11.01
C THR A 265 6.52 21.93 -10.93
N ASP A 266 6.99 22.80 -10.02
CA ASP A 266 6.61 24.19 -10.02
C ASP A 266 7.12 24.84 -11.32
N THR A 267 6.30 24.87 -12.35
CA THR A 267 6.54 25.75 -13.46
C THR A 267 5.76 27.04 -13.15
N PRO A 268 6.42 28.18 -12.91
CA PRO A 268 5.69 29.42 -12.78
C PRO A 268 4.87 29.62 -14.05
N ALA A 269 3.58 29.96 -13.90
CA ALA A 269 2.77 30.37 -15.04
C ALA A 269 3.56 31.42 -15.80
N ALA A 270 3.84 31.17 -17.09
CA ALA A 270 4.45 32.18 -17.94
C ALA A 270 3.58 33.44 -17.85
N ALA A 271 4.12 34.49 -17.27
CA ALA A 271 3.47 35.77 -17.24
C ALA A 271 3.25 36.21 -18.68
N SER A 272 2.00 36.18 -19.12
CA SER A 272 1.53 36.75 -20.39
C SER A 272 1.12 38.19 -20.20
#